data_950d99e01ea97fa74bb4dad4a4a5829a
#
_entry.id   950d99e01ea97fa74bb4dad4a4a5829a
#
_cell.length_a   1.000
_cell.length_b   1.000
_cell.length_c   1.000
_cell.angle_alpha   90.00
_cell.angle_beta   90.00
_cell.angle_gamma   90.00
#
_symmetry.space_group_name_H-M   'P 1'
#
loop_
_entity.id
_entity.type
_entity.pdbx_description
1 polymer ?
#
loop_
_entity_poly.entity_id
_entity_poly.type
_entity_poly.pdbx_seq_one_letter_code
_entity_poly.pdbx_strand_id
1 'polypeptide(L)'
;MSEVERSPEIDRFRGLAIVLMVFANYFAGISWVPAWLKHAPDIGFTCIDVIAPLFIFAIALTYGASYRRSIASRGRRETALRFVRRYAALVGIGAILSAGEVWFEQGQGAMNWGVLQAIGVAGLLALCFMGFSPWIRLLAGGLILVVYQILLDRFWLEIVLDSSHGGFPGSISWGGMLIIASGIADLINGKGEERAPTGCKKIATSEPKIVALKFIAAGLIFVAMGAALGQLIPISKNRVSATYDILSIGISAVIYGLASSSFGLRKWSGKMRVSDGSAMSNSKITQYRQYGPITQFLVWWGRNPIFLYILHLFVLGIFALPTAPWWYTNAHPALAVFQFLFIVGILTSIARALYQKKIIINL
;
A
#
# COMPACT_ATOMS: atom_id res chain seq x y z
N MET A 1 2.45 -26.77 -4.27
CA MET A 1 3.03 -25.41 -4.42
C MET A 1 3.62 -25.03 -3.07
N SER A 2 4.95 -24.90 -2.96
CA SER A 2 5.62 -24.46 -1.73
C SER A 2 5.09 -23.10 -1.33
N GLU A 3 4.62 -22.94 -0.08
CA GLU A 3 4.27 -21.65 0.50
C GLU A 3 5.49 -20.73 0.38
N VAL A 4 5.39 -19.76 -0.52
CA VAL A 4 6.39 -18.69 -0.58
C VAL A 4 6.33 -17.98 0.76
N GLU A 5 7.38 -18.10 1.55
CA GLU A 5 7.49 -17.47 2.86
C GLU A 5 7.30 -15.96 2.70
N ARG A 6 6.09 -15.49 3.05
CA ARG A 6 5.73 -14.06 2.97
C ARG A 6 6.42 -13.31 4.09
N SER A 7 6.87 -12.09 3.80
CA SER A 7 7.47 -11.21 4.81
C SER A 7 6.36 -10.63 5.72
N PRO A 8 6.36 -10.95 7.02
CA PRO A 8 5.37 -10.42 7.95
C PRO A 8 5.49 -8.90 8.12
N GLU A 9 6.66 -8.33 7.88
CA GLU A 9 6.90 -6.89 7.95
C GLU A 9 6.09 -6.16 6.86
N ILE A 10 6.05 -6.74 5.66
CA ILE A 10 5.29 -6.18 4.53
C ILE A 10 3.78 -6.34 4.75
N ASP A 11 3.35 -7.50 5.28
CA ASP A 11 1.94 -7.71 5.60
C ASP A 11 1.47 -6.74 6.71
N ARG A 12 2.30 -6.47 7.74
CA ARG A 12 2.01 -5.45 8.76
C ARG A 12 1.87 -4.06 8.16
N PHE A 13 2.79 -3.68 7.29
CA PHE A 13 2.77 -2.37 6.64
C PHE A 13 1.52 -2.19 5.75
N ARG A 14 1.14 -3.22 4.99
CA ARG A 14 -0.12 -3.23 4.24
C ARG A 14 -1.34 -3.13 5.16
N GLY A 15 -1.33 -3.89 6.26
CA GLY A 15 -2.40 -3.83 7.26
C GLY A 15 -2.55 -2.45 7.87
N LEU A 16 -1.43 -1.79 8.19
CA LEU A 16 -1.44 -0.40 8.66
C LEU A 16 -2.09 0.53 7.63
N ALA A 17 -1.70 0.41 6.35
CA ALA A 17 -2.25 1.23 5.28
C ALA A 17 -3.78 1.04 5.14
N ILE A 18 -4.28 -0.20 5.21
CA ILE A 18 -5.73 -0.48 5.15
C ILE A 18 -6.46 0.10 6.36
N VAL A 19 -5.95 -0.08 7.58
CA VAL A 19 -6.58 0.46 8.79
C VAL A 19 -6.68 1.98 8.72
N LEU A 20 -5.59 2.64 8.31
CA LEU A 20 -5.57 4.10 8.14
C LEU A 20 -6.55 4.56 7.06
N MET A 21 -6.71 3.78 6.00
CA MET A 21 -7.65 4.10 4.93
C MET A 21 -9.11 3.96 5.38
N VAL A 22 -9.45 2.90 6.13
CA VAL A 22 -10.79 2.75 6.72
C VAL A 22 -11.09 3.93 7.66
N PHE A 23 -10.09 4.34 8.46
CA PHE A 23 -10.18 5.53 9.31
C PHE A 23 -10.46 6.78 8.48
N ALA A 24 -9.62 7.05 7.48
CA ALA A 24 -9.73 8.25 6.65
C ALA A 24 -11.09 8.34 5.94
N ASN A 25 -11.51 7.24 5.31
CA ASN A 25 -12.76 7.21 4.54
C ASN A 25 -13.98 7.34 5.45
N TYR A 26 -13.96 6.76 6.65
CA TYR A 26 -15.06 6.90 7.59
C TYR A 26 -15.18 8.34 8.12
N PHE A 27 -14.06 8.93 8.56
CA PHE A 27 -14.07 10.26 9.18
C PHE A 27 -14.14 11.42 8.18
N ALA A 28 -13.94 11.18 6.89
CA ALA A 28 -14.00 12.21 5.85
C ALA A 28 -15.34 12.98 5.83
N GLY A 29 -16.46 12.26 5.95
CA GLY A 29 -17.81 12.83 5.88
C GLY A 29 -18.32 13.44 7.18
N ILE A 30 -17.61 13.34 8.30
CA ILE A 30 -18.05 13.82 9.61
C ILE A 30 -17.66 15.29 9.80
N SER A 31 -18.63 16.15 10.12
CA SER A 31 -18.46 17.61 10.12
C SER A 31 -17.46 18.14 11.18
N TRP A 32 -17.48 17.60 12.40
CA TRP A 32 -16.64 18.07 13.51
C TRP A 32 -15.18 17.59 13.45
N VAL A 33 -14.85 16.67 12.54
CA VAL A 33 -13.47 16.19 12.38
C VAL A 33 -12.58 17.31 11.86
N PRO A 34 -11.44 17.60 12.52
CA PRO A 34 -10.57 18.69 12.15
C PRO A 34 -9.95 18.52 10.77
N ALA A 35 -9.68 19.63 10.09
CA ALA A 35 -9.19 19.63 8.70
C ALA A 35 -7.88 18.85 8.49
N TRP A 36 -6.99 18.79 9.49
CA TRP A 36 -5.74 18.04 9.40
C TRP A 36 -5.92 16.50 9.38
N LEU A 37 -7.12 16.01 9.76
CA LEU A 37 -7.56 14.62 9.63
C LEU A 37 -8.44 14.38 8.39
N LYS A 38 -8.52 15.35 7.50
CA LYS A 38 -9.18 15.23 6.19
C LYS A 38 -8.17 15.46 5.08
N HIS A 39 -8.54 15.12 3.87
CA HIS A 39 -7.71 15.48 2.72
C HIS A 39 -7.55 16.99 2.57
N ALA A 40 -6.35 17.44 2.19
CA ALA A 40 -6.15 18.82 1.78
C ALA A 40 -7.07 19.13 0.57
N PRO A 41 -7.65 20.35 0.48
CA PRO A 41 -8.59 20.69 -0.60
C PRO A 41 -7.92 20.62 -1.99
N ASP A 42 -6.88 21.34 -2.23
CA ASP A 42 -6.04 21.24 -3.44
C ASP A 42 -4.56 21.36 -3.04
N ILE A 43 -4.12 22.56 -2.67
CA ILE A 43 -2.74 22.80 -2.23
C ILE A 43 -2.63 22.55 -0.73
N GLY A 44 -1.63 21.78 -0.35
CA GLY A 44 -1.35 21.41 1.01
C GLY A 44 -1.10 19.92 1.16
N PHE A 45 -0.82 19.52 2.40
CA PHE A 45 -0.54 18.12 2.75
C PHE A 45 -1.00 17.83 4.18
N THR A 46 -1.82 16.81 4.33
CA THR A 46 -2.28 16.33 5.63
C THR A 46 -1.79 14.92 5.89
N CYS A 47 -1.94 14.44 7.13
CA CYS A 47 -1.56 13.07 7.45
C CYS A 47 -2.40 12.01 6.71
N ILE A 48 -3.56 12.39 6.19
CA ILE A 48 -4.43 11.50 5.42
C ILE A 48 -3.95 11.34 3.97
N ASP A 49 -3.28 12.36 3.42
CA ASP A 49 -2.83 12.35 2.03
C ASP A 49 -1.73 11.34 1.73
N VAL A 50 -1.03 10.83 2.76
CA VAL A 50 0.00 9.80 2.60
C VAL A 50 -0.56 8.39 2.44
N ILE A 51 -1.84 8.16 2.72
CA ILE A 51 -2.39 6.79 2.80
C ILE A 51 -2.33 6.07 1.45
N ALA A 52 -2.74 6.71 0.35
CA ALA A 52 -2.63 6.12 -0.99
C ALA A 52 -1.16 5.85 -1.38
N PRO A 53 -0.19 6.76 -1.16
CA PRO A 53 1.24 6.48 -1.27
C PRO A 53 1.74 5.28 -0.48
N LEU A 54 1.22 5.02 0.73
CA LEU A 54 1.59 3.82 1.50
C LEU A 54 1.27 2.53 0.73
N PHE A 55 0.16 2.47 -0.01
CA PHE A 55 -0.17 1.32 -0.87
C PHE A 55 0.78 1.19 -2.05
N ILE A 56 1.10 2.30 -2.72
CA ILE A 56 2.10 2.32 -3.80
C ILE A 56 3.45 1.83 -3.28
N PHE A 57 3.87 2.32 -2.12
CA PHE A 57 5.13 1.90 -1.50
C PHE A 57 5.10 0.41 -1.10
N ALA A 58 3.98 -0.09 -0.57
CA ALA A 58 3.81 -1.52 -0.24
C ALA A 58 3.90 -2.43 -1.47
N ILE A 59 3.42 -1.96 -2.63
CA ILE A 59 3.59 -2.65 -3.91
C ILE A 59 5.07 -2.61 -4.31
N ALA A 60 5.71 -1.44 -4.25
CA ALA A 60 7.10 -1.23 -4.61
C ALA A 60 8.07 -2.18 -3.87
N LEU A 61 7.85 -2.38 -2.56
CA LEU A 61 8.66 -3.28 -1.72
C LEU A 61 8.74 -4.71 -2.25
N THR A 62 7.74 -5.14 -3.00
CA THR A 62 7.64 -6.53 -3.47
C THR A 62 7.68 -6.68 -4.99
N TYR A 63 7.52 -5.60 -5.73
CA TYR A 63 7.32 -5.67 -7.19
C TYR A 63 8.53 -6.28 -7.88
N GLY A 64 9.72 -5.69 -7.71
CA GLY A 64 10.96 -6.17 -8.36
C GLY A 64 11.27 -7.62 -8.01
N ALA A 65 11.19 -8.00 -6.73
CA ALA A 65 11.43 -9.37 -6.29
C ALA A 65 10.41 -10.37 -6.86
N SER A 66 9.12 -9.98 -6.92
CA SER A 66 8.05 -10.81 -7.50
C SER A 66 8.25 -10.98 -9.02
N TYR A 67 8.61 -9.91 -9.71
CA TYR A 67 8.89 -9.92 -11.14
C TYR A 67 10.06 -10.86 -11.48
N ARG A 68 11.21 -10.71 -10.81
CA ARG A 68 12.39 -11.58 -11.01
C ARG A 68 12.08 -13.06 -10.76
N ARG A 69 11.40 -13.37 -9.65
CA ARG A 69 10.97 -14.76 -9.34
C ARG A 69 10.03 -15.32 -10.39
N SER A 70 9.11 -14.51 -10.88
CA SER A 70 8.17 -14.95 -11.92
C SER A 70 8.88 -15.22 -13.24
N ILE A 71 9.84 -14.38 -13.64
CA ILE A 71 10.67 -14.64 -14.85
C ILE A 71 11.46 -15.94 -14.72
N ALA A 72 12.10 -16.17 -13.57
CA ALA A 72 12.89 -17.37 -13.32
C ALA A 72 12.05 -18.66 -13.37
N SER A 73 10.77 -18.60 -13.00
CA SER A 73 9.90 -19.77 -12.95
C SER A 73 9.02 -19.98 -14.18
N ARG A 74 8.70 -18.92 -14.95
CA ARG A 74 7.68 -18.94 -16.03
C ARG A 74 8.17 -18.36 -17.35
N GLY A 75 9.31 -17.67 -17.34
CA GLY A 75 9.80 -16.92 -18.49
C GLY A 75 9.19 -15.53 -18.62
N ARG A 76 9.74 -14.75 -19.56
CA ARG A 76 9.39 -13.33 -19.71
C ARG A 76 7.95 -13.09 -20.16
N ARG A 77 7.49 -13.85 -21.18
CA ARG A 77 6.16 -13.65 -21.78
C ARG A 77 5.03 -13.91 -20.77
N GLU A 78 5.08 -15.07 -20.09
CA GLU A 78 4.06 -15.41 -19.11
C GLU A 78 4.07 -14.47 -17.89
N THR A 79 5.27 -14.03 -17.49
CA THR A 79 5.40 -13.02 -16.43
C THR A 79 4.74 -11.72 -16.84
N ALA A 80 5.02 -11.19 -18.03
CA ALA A 80 4.41 -9.96 -18.51
C ALA A 80 2.87 -10.09 -18.55
N LEU A 81 2.35 -11.17 -19.15
CA LEU A 81 0.90 -11.41 -19.20
C LEU A 81 0.25 -11.51 -17.82
N ARG A 82 0.93 -12.16 -16.86
CA ARG A 82 0.44 -12.24 -15.46
C ARG A 82 0.34 -10.87 -14.82
N PHE A 83 1.37 -10.05 -14.96
CA PHE A 83 1.37 -8.71 -14.37
C PHE A 83 0.37 -7.78 -15.08
N VAL A 84 0.27 -7.86 -16.41
CA VAL A 84 -0.75 -7.11 -17.17
C VAL A 84 -2.16 -7.50 -16.70
N ARG A 85 -2.47 -8.79 -16.64
CA ARG A 85 -3.80 -9.26 -16.15
C ARG A 85 -4.10 -8.76 -14.75
N ARG A 86 -3.13 -8.81 -13.84
CA ARG A 86 -3.27 -8.35 -12.47
C ARG A 86 -3.59 -6.86 -12.40
N TYR A 87 -2.83 -6.03 -13.09
CA TYR A 87 -3.02 -4.58 -13.03
C TYR A 87 -4.23 -4.11 -13.85
N ALA A 88 -4.52 -4.76 -14.98
CA ALA A 88 -5.76 -4.54 -15.72
C ALA A 88 -7.01 -4.93 -14.89
N ALA A 89 -6.93 -6.01 -14.10
CA ALA A 89 -8.01 -6.36 -13.17
C ALA A 89 -8.23 -5.27 -12.11
N LEU A 90 -7.15 -4.64 -11.59
CA LEU A 90 -7.29 -3.50 -10.67
C LEU A 90 -7.99 -2.31 -11.33
N VAL A 91 -7.63 -1.99 -12.58
CA VAL A 91 -8.32 -0.95 -13.36
C VAL A 91 -9.79 -1.29 -13.53
N GLY A 92 -10.11 -2.53 -13.92
CA GLY A 92 -11.48 -3.00 -14.12
C GLY A 92 -12.32 -2.96 -12.83
N ILE A 93 -11.76 -3.45 -11.71
CA ILE A 93 -12.43 -3.39 -10.40
C ILE A 93 -12.67 -1.93 -9.99
N GLY A 94 -11.66 -1.06 -10.16
CA GLY A 94 -11.80 0.36 -9.89
C GLY A 94 -12.91 1.02 -10.73
N ALA A 95 -12.98 0.68 -12.03
CA ALA A 95 -14.03 1.19 -12.91
C ALA A 95 -15.44 0.73 -12.49
N ILE A 96 -15.58 -0.53 -12.06
CA ILE A 96 -16.86 -1.06 -11.54
C ILE A 96 -17.27 -0.32 -10.26
N LEU A 97 -16.32 -0.06 -9.34
CA LEU A 97 -16.61 0.67 -8.11
C LEU A 97 -17.03 2.11 -8.41
N SER A 98 -16.31 2.82 -9.30
CA SER A 98 -16.66 4.18 -9.70
C SER A 98 -18.02 4.24 -10.44
N ALA A 99 -18.34 3.26 -11.26
CA ALA A 99 -19.64 3.16 -11.89
C ALA A 99 -20.75 2.92 -10.83
N GLY A 100 -20.44 2.15 -9.79
CA GLY A 100 -21.36 1.95 -8.65
C GLY A 100 -21.63 3.24 -7.88
N GLU A 101 -20.61 4.07 -7.65
CA GLU A 101 -20.78 5.39 -7.01
C GLU A 101 -21.73 6.28 -7.81
N VAL A 102 -21.56 6.38 -9.12
CA VAL A 102 -22.47 7.14 -10.01
C VAL A 102 -23.90 6.62 -9.94
N TRP A 103 -24.06 5.29 -9.87
CA TRP A 103 -25.38 4.68 -9.74
C TRP A 103 -26.07 5.06 -8.42
N PHE A 104 -25.33 5.04 -7.30
CA PHE A 104 -25.87 5.43 -5.99
C PHE A 104 -26.18 6.93 -5.88
N GLU A 105 -25.43 7.78 -6.58
CA GLU A 105 -25.68 9.23 -6.68
C GLU A 105 -26.76 9.59 -7.71
N GLN A 106 -27.58 8.63 -8.13
CA GLN A 106 -28.69 8.82 -9.06
C GLN A 106 -28.29 9.38 -10.44
N GLY A 107 -27.08 9.04 -10.90
CA GLY A 107 -26.60 9.43 -12.23
C GLY A 107 -26.13 10.87 -12.33
N GLN A 108 -26.00 11.60 -11.23
CA GLN A 108 -25.59 13.01 -11.22
C GLN A 108 -24.07 13.20 -11.19
N GLY A 109 -23.28 12.14 -11.03
CA GLY A 109 -21.81 12.21 -11.00
C GLY A 109 -21.16 11.81 -12.33
N ALA A 110 -20.07 12.45 -12.68
CA ALA A 110 -19.17 11.92 -13.71
C ALA A 110 -18.46 10.68 -13.18
N MET A 111 -18.14 9.73 -14.08
CA MET A 111 -17.43 8.52 -13.70
C MET A 111 -16.06 8.88 -13.13
N ASN A 112 -15.90 8.73 -11.83
CA ASN A 112 -14.74 9.20 -11.10
C ASN A 112 -13.54 8.25 -11.28
N TRP A 113 -12.30 8.81 -11.26
CA TRP A 113 -11.09 8.02 -11.35
C TRP A 113 -10.63 7.58 -9.96
N GLY A 114 -10.90 6.33 -9.61
CA GLY A 114 -10.60 5.81 -8.29
C GLY A 114 -9.13 5.42 -8.08
N VAL A 115 -8.75 5.25 -6.83
CA VAL A 115 -7.37 4.87 -6.43
C VAL A 115 -6.93 3.53 -7.02
N LEU A 116 -7.84 2.57 -7.23
CA LEU A 116 -7.49 1.27 -7.83
C LEU A 116 -7.15 1.40 -9.31
N GLN A 117 -7.85 2.28 -10.05
CA GLN A 117 -7.51 2.59 -11.43
C GLN A 117 -6.12 3.24 -11.49
N ALA A 118 -5.84 4.22 -10.62
CA ALA A 118 -4.54 4.87 -10.54
C ALA A 118 -3.42 3.86 -10.23
N ILE A 119 -3.59 2.98 -9.25
CA ILE A 119 -2.64 1.91 -8.91
C ILE A 119 -2.47 0.93 -10.08
N GLY A 120 -3.56 0.59 -10.76
CA GLY A 120 -3.53 -0.33 -11.90
C GLY A 120 -2.69 0.22 -13.05
N VAL A 121 -2.94 1.46 -13.47
CA VAL A 121 -2.15 2.12 -14.52
C VAL A 121 -0.71 2.34 -14.09
N ALA A 122 -0.48 2.81 -12.85
CA ALA A 122 0.86 2.95 -12.29
C ALA A 122 1.65 1.62 -12.33
N GLY A 123 0.98 0.51 -12.00
CA GLY A 123 1.58 -0.83 -12.07
C GLY A 123 1.91 -1.28 -13.48
N LEU A 124 1.06 -0.97 -14.47
CA LEU A 124 1.33 -1.25 -15.88
C LEU A 124 2.53 -0.45 -16.39
N LEU A 125 2.59 0.85 -16.06
CA LEU A 125 3.72 1.70 -16.41
C LEU A 125 5.01 1.18 -15.77
N ALA A 126 4.98 0.85 -14.48
CA ALA A 126 6.14 0.33 -13.77
C ALA A 126 6.63 -1.01 -14.33
N LEU A 127 5.76 -1.85 -14.88
CA LEU A 127 6.13 -3.13 -15.49
C LEU A 127 7.20 -2.95 -16.59
N CYS A 128 7.12 -1.88 -17.37
CA CYS A 128 8.09 -1.57 -18.44
C CYS A 128 9.51 -1.37 -17.91
N PHE A 129 9.63 -0.98 -16.61
CA PHE A 129 10.91 -0.64 -16.01
C PHE A 129 11.47 -1.72 -15.07
N MET A 130 10.68 -2.76 -14.71
CA MET A 130 11.10 -3.77 -13.72
C MET A 130 12.30 -4.63 -14.17
N GLY A 131 12.58 -4.70 -15.47
CA GLY A 131 13.74 -5.38 -16.02
C GLY A 131 15.05 -4.62 -15.89
N PHE A 132 15.00 -3.31 -15.63
CA PHE A 132 16.17 -2.46 -15.54
C PHE A 132 16.78 -2.43 -14.13
N SER A 133 18.02 -1.93 -14.04
CA SER A 133 18.71 -1.76 -12.75
C SER A 133 17.96 -0.76 -11.86
N PRO A 134 18.12 -0.87 -10.53
CA PRO A 134 17.48 0.07 -9.61
C PRO A 134 17.83 1.54 -9.90
N TRP A 135 19.06 1.84 -10.31
CA TRP A 135 19.50 3.19 -10.65
C TRP A 135 18.80 3.75 -11.88
N ILE A 136 18.62 2.91 -12.92
CA ILE A 136 17.86 3.29 -14.12
C ILE A 136 16.39 3.58 -13.74
N ARG A 137 15.81 2.78 -12.84
CA ARG A 137 14.45 3.03 -12.35
C ARG A 137 14.33 4.35 -11.57
N LEU A 138 15.31 4.69 -10.73
CA LEU A 138 15.33 5.98 -10.04
C LEU A 138 15.37 7.14 -11.05
N LEU A 139 16.26 7.06 -12.04
CA LEU A 139 16.39 8.09 -13.07
C LEU A 139 15.12 8.19 -13.94
N ALA A 140 14.60 7.05 -14.42
CA ALA A 140 13.41 7.00 -15.26
C ALA A 140 12.17 7.51 -14.52
N GLY A 141 11.98 7.10 -13.27
CA GLY A 141 10.88 7.58 -12.45
C GLY A 141 11.00 9.08 -12.17
N GLY A 142 12.18 9.58 -11.87
CA GLY A 142 12.43 11.02 -11.72
C GLY A 142 12.13 11.80 -13.01
N LEU A 143 12.56 11.30 -14.17
CA LEU A 143 12.25 11.91 -15.46
C LEU A 143 10.74 11.92 -15.74
N ILE A 144 10.03 10.83 -15.42
CA ILE A 144 8.57 10.76 -15.55
C ILE A 144 7.91 11.84 -14.70
N LEU A 145 8.34 12.04 -13.45
CA LEU A 145 7.78 13.06 -12.57
C LEU A 145 8.05 14.48 -13.11
N VAL A 146 9.25 14.74 -13.63
CA VAL A 146 9.57 16.05 -14.24
C VAL A 146 8.72 16.31 -15.47
N VAL A 147 8.63 15.35 -16.40
CA VAL A 147 7.81 15.47 -17.61
C VAL A 147 6.33 15.64 -17.25
N TYR A 148 5.84 14.85 -16.31
CA TYR A 148 4.47 14.97 -15.83
C TYR A 148 4.20 16.36 -15.24
N GLN A 149 5.09 16.90 -14.41
CA GLN A 149 4.93 18.23 -13.82
C GLN A 149 4.87 19.32 -14.89
N ILE A 150 5.72 19.26 -15.91
CA ILE A 150 5.69 20.21 -17.03
C ILE A 150 4.36 20.12 -17.79
N LEU A 151 3.88 18.91 -18.06
CA LEU A 151 2.60 18.70 -18.74
C LEU A 151 1.42 19.15 -17.87
N LEU A 152 1.48 18.89 -16.56
CA LEU A 152 0.48 19.36 -15.60
C LEU A 152 0.37 20.89 -15.63
N ASP A 153 1.49 21.60 -15.50
CA ASP A 153 1.51 23.05 -15.39
C ASP A 153 1.13 23.76 -16.71
N ARG A 154 1.32 23.08 -17.86
CA ARG A 154 1.07 23.68 -19.18
C ARG A 154 -0.25 23.28 -19.82
N PHE A 155 -0.73 22.06 -19.58
CA PHE A 155 -1.81 21.49 -20.38
C PHE A 155 -2.87 20.74 -19.57
N TRP A 156 -2.53 20.12 -18.43
CA TRP A 156 -3.38 19.11 -17.80
C TRP A 156 -4.04 19.55 -16.50
N LEU A 157 -3.77 20.76 -16.01
CA LEU A 157 -4.20 21.21 -14.69
C LEU A 157 -5.71 21.07 -14.48
N GLU A 158 -6.52 21.55 -15.42
CA GLU A 158 -7.97 21.50 -15.35
C GLU A 158 -8.48 20.05 -15.38
N ILE A 159 -7.97 19.25 -16.35
CA ILE A 159 -8.36 17.83 -16.51
C ILE A 159 -8.01 17.02 -15.25
N VAL A 160 -6.87 17.31 -14.63
CA VAL A 160 -6.39 16.61 -13.43
C VAL A 160 -7.22 17.00 -12.21
N LEU A 161 -7.58 18.27 -12.05
CA LEU A 161 -8.40 18.76 -10.93
C LEU A 161 -9.86 18.32 -11.02
N ASP A 162 -10.38 18.09 -12.23
CA ASP A 162 -11.74 17.59 -12.45
C ASP A 162 -11.93 16.10 -12.08
N SER A 163 -10.84 15.41 -11.77
CA SER A 163 -10.85 13.99 -11.48
C SER A 163 -10.21 13.64 -10.13
N SER A 164 -10.76 12.69 -9.40
CA SER A 164 -10.10 12.15 -8.20
C SER A 164 -8.75 11.54 -8.55
N HIS A 165 -7.79 11.66 -7.64
CA HIS A 165 -6.43 11.11 -7.78
C HIS A 165 -5.69 11.56 -9.06
N GLY A 166 -6.06 12.72 -9.60
CA GLY A 166 -5.47 13.29 -10.81
C GLY A 166 -5.93 12.65 -12.12
N GLY A 167 -6.97 11.83 -12.09
CA GLY A 167 -7.48 11.16 -13.27
C GLY A 167 -6.48 10.20 -13.94
N PHE A 168 -6.72 9.91 -15.23
CA PHE A 168 -5.78 9.10 -16.02
C PHE A 168 -4.39 9.76 -16.12
N PRO A 169 -4.25 11.08 -16.39
CA PRO A 169 -2.93 11.72 -16.40
C PRO A 169 -2.19 11.59 -15.08
N GLY A 170 -2.86 11.77 -13.94
CA GLY A 170 -2.27 11.60 -12.60
C GLY A 170 -1.70 10.20 -12.37
N SER A 171 -2.28 9.18 -13.03
CA SER A 171 -1.76 7.81 -12.93
C SER A 171 -0.33 7.66 -13.48
N ILE A 172 0.13 8.57 -14.34
CA ILE A 172 1.51 8.61 -14.83
C ILE A 172 2.45 9.02 -13.69
N SER A 173 2.07 10.04 -12.90
CA SER A 173 2.82 10.46 -11.71
C SER A 173 2.87 9.35 -10.67
N TRP A 174 1.73 8.71 -10.35
CA TRP A 174 1.68 7.51 -9.50
C TRP A 174 2.61 6.40 -10.00
N GLY A 175 2.74 6.24 -11.33
CA GLY A 175 3.68 5.32 -11.96
C GLY A 175 5.13 5.69 -11.71
N GLY A 176 5.49 6.98 -11.87
CA GLY A 176 6.80 7.53 -11.52
C GLY A 176 7.16 7.27 -10.06
N MET A 177 6.21 7.55 -9.13
CA MET A 177 6.35 7.23 -7.71
C MET A 177 6.64 5.75 -7.48
N LEU A 178 5.88 4.84 -8.09
CA LEU A 178 6.05 3.39 -7.95
C LEU A 178 7.41 2.92 -8.48
N ILE A 179 7.86 3.45 -9.62
CA ILE A 179 9.14 3.13 -10.23
C ILE A 179 10.30 3.54 -9.31
N ILE A 180 10.28 4.78 -8.79
CA ILE A 180 11.28 5.29 -7.84
C ILE A 180 11.28 4.43 -6.57
N ALA A 181 10.12 4.25 -5.94
CA ALA A 181 10.00 3.48 -4.71
C ALA A 181 10.50 2.03 -4.88
N SER A 182 10.25 1.41 -6.05
CA SER A 182 10.75 0.06 -6.36
C SER A 182 12.28 0.04 -6.54
N GLY A 183 12.87 1.11 -7.06
CA GLY A 183 14.32 1.29 -7.14
C GLY A 183 14.95 1.37 -5.76
N ILE A 184 14.40 2.19 -4.88
CA ILE A 184 14.84 2.33 -3.47
C ILE A 184 14.75 0.99 -2.75
N ALA A 185 13.60 0.31 -2.88
CA ALA A 185 13.38 -0.98 -2.24
C ALA A 185 14.43 -2.03 -2.66
N ASP A 186 14.74 -2.12 -3.95
CA ASP A 186 15.73 -3.07 -4.46
C ASP A 186 17.18 -2.66 -4.12
N LEU A 187 17.50 -1.37 -4.00
CA LEU A 187 18.81 -0.90 -3.55
C LEU A 187 19.06 -1.24 -2.07
N ILE A 188 18.06 -1.05 -1.23
CA ILE A 188 18.18 -1.27 0.21
C ILE A 188 18.19 -2.75 0.56
N ASN A 189 17.29 -3.54 -0.05
CA ASN A 189 17.18 -4.99 0.20
C ASN A 189 18.29 -5.79 -0.49
N GLY A 190 19.12 -5.17 -1.31
CA GLY A 190 20.04 -5.84 -2.24
C GLY A 190 19.27 -6.36 -3.47
N LYS A 191 19.96 -6.52 -4.61
CA LYS A 191 19.43 -7.32 -5.73
C LYS A 191 19.20 -8.70 -5.17
N GLY A 192 17.94 -9.05 -4.91
CA GLY A 192 17.59 -10.26 -4.19
C GLY A 192 18.51 -11.38 -4.60
N GLU A 193 19.30 -11.84 -3.65
CA GLU A 193 20.12 -13.02 -3.88
C GLU A 193 19.21 -14.08 -4.41
N GLU A 194 19.43 -14.44 -5.66
CA GLU A 194 18.96 -15.68 -6.22
C GLU A 194 19.34 -16.74 -5.18
N ARG A 195 18.35 -17.31 -4.52
CA ARG A 195 18.54 -18.61 -3.89
C ARG A 195 18.92 -19.53 -5.04
N ALA A 196 20.23 -19.67 -5.24
CA ALA A 196 20.75 -20.73 -6.09
C ALA A 196 20.14 -22.03 -5.60
N PRO A 197 19.57 -22.85 -6.48
CA PRO A 197 19.25 -24.21 -6.12
C PRO A 197 20.58 -24.90 -5.83
N THR A 198 20.71 -25.43 -4.62
CA THR A 198 21.83 -26.23 -4.13
C THR A 198 23.07 -25.49 -3.60
N GLY A 199 23.15 -25.46 -2.28
CA GLY A 199 24.40 -25.84 -1.60
C GLY A 199 25.47 -24.77 -1.35
N CYS A 200 25.30 -23.48 -1.59
CA CYS A 200 26.34 -22.47 -1.32
C CYS A 200 25.88 -21.38 -0.36
N LYS A 201 26.67 -21.24 0.68
CA LYS A 201 26.82 -20.16 1.70
C LYS A 201 25.71 -19.10 1.75
N LYS A 202 25.08 -19.03 2.94
CA LYS A 202 24.36 -17.85 3.43
C LYS A 202 25.28 -16.62 3.25
N ILE A 203 25.08 -15.85 2.18
CA ILE A 203 25.63 -14.50 2.11
C ILE A 203 24.83 -13.68 3.14
N ALA A 204 25.54 -12.95 3.96
CA ALA A 204 25.00 -12.24 5.10
C ALA A 204 23.84 -11.33 4.68
N THR A 205 22.61 -11.74 4.97
CA THR A 205 21.46 -10.84 4.93
C THR A 205 21.73 -9.75 5.95
N SER A 206 21.76 -8.48 5.51
CA SER A 206 21.90 -7.33 6.40
C SER A 206 20.94 -7.48 7.57
N GLU A 207 21.40 -7.22 8.78
CA GLU A 207 20.52 -7.33 9.96
C GLU A 207 19.23 -6.52 9.71
N PRO A 208 18.06 -7.03 10.10
CA PRO A 208 16.77 -6.35 9.87
C PRO A 208 16.76 -4.89 10.37
N LYS A 209 17.51 -4.60 11.44
CA LYS A 209 17.70 -3.25 11.98
C LYS A 209 18.43 -2.33 11.00
N ILE A 210 19.46 -2.85 10.33
CA ILE A 210 20.25 -2.07 9.36
C ILE A 210 19.39 -1.75 8.13
N VAL A 211 18.59 -2.70 7.66
CA VAL A 211 17.65 -2.49 6.55
C VAL A 211 16.62 -1.43 6.93
N ALA A 212 16.03 -1.52 8.13
CA ALA A 212 15.09 -0.53 8.63
C ALA A 212 15.73 0.88 8.71
N LEU A 213 16.95 0.99 9.23
CA LEU A 213 17.66 2.25 9.31
C LEU A 213 17.96 2.85 7.92
N LYS A 214 18.32 2.01 6.93
CA LYS A 214 18.51 2.45 5.55
C LYS A 214 17.23 3.03 4.95
N PHE A 215 16.06 2.40 5.21
CA PHE A 215 14.76 2.94 4.77
C PHE A 215 14.46 4.28 5.45
N ILE A 216 14.72 4.42 6.76
CA ILE A 216 14.52 5.68 7.47
C ILE A 216 15.44 6.76 6.89
N ALA A 217 16.72 6.48 6.70
CA ALA A 217 17.67 7.45 6.16
C ALA A 217 17.31 7.88 4.73
N ALA A 218 17.02 6.94 3.84
CA ALA A 218 16.54 7.24 2.50
C ALA A 218 15.22 8.04 2.55
N GLY A 219 14.30 7.67 3.42
CA GLY A 219 13.04 8.37 3.61
C GLY A 219 13.24 9.81 4.03
N LEU A 220 14.11 10.09 5.00
CA LEU A 220 14.40 11.45 5.45
C LEU A 220 15.02 12.31 4.34
N ILE A 221 15.88 11.74 3.49
CA ILE A 221 16.42 12.42 2.31
C ILE A 221 15.30 12.83 1.36
N PHE A 222 14.36 11.91 1.05
CA PHE A 222 13.23 12.20 0.18
C PHE A 222 12.26 13.21 0.80
N VAL A 223 12.02 13.16 2.12
CA VAL A 223 11.23 14.18 2.83
C VAL A 223 11.87 15.55 2.71
N ALA A 224 13.17 15.66 2.98
CA ALA A 224 13.90 16.93 2.87
C ALA A 224 13.86 17.45 1.42
N MET A 225 14.06 16.58 0.43
CA MET A 225 13.99 16.95 -0.99
C MET A 225 12.58 17.40 -1.38
N GLY A 226 11.53 16.67 -0.98
CA GLY A 226 10.14 17.05 -1.25
C GLY A 226 9.75 18.37 -0.59
N ALA A 227 10.20 18.60 0.66
CA ALA A 227 9.96 19.86 1.35
C ALA A 227 10.70 21.05 0.69
N ALA A 228 11.93 20.86 0.23
CA ALA A 228 12.68 21.88 -0.49
C ALA A 228 12.03 22.20 -1.84
N LEU A 229 11.68 21.19 -2.62
CA LEU A 229 10.97 21.38 -3.89
C LEU A 229 9.58 21.98 -3.70
N GLY A 230 8.94 21.76 -2.55
CA GLY A 230 7.66 22.35 -2.17
C GLY A 230 7.66 23.89 -2.10
N GLN A 231 8.85 24.51 -2.05
CA GLN A 231 8.99 25.97 -2.16
C GLN A 231 8.82 26.47 -3.59
N LEU A 232 9.01 25.60 -4.59
CA LEU A 232 8.94 25.93 -6.01
C LEU A 232 7.66 25.39 -6.67
N ILE A 233 7.25 24.19 -6.30
CA ILE A 233 6.11 23.47 -6.86
C ILE A 233 5.14 23.18 -5.73
N PRO A 234 3.87 23.60 -5.80
CA PRO A 234 2.88 23.35 -4.76
C PRO A 234 2.71 21.84 -4.47
N ILE A 235 2.69 21.48 -3.19
CA ILE A 235 2.40 20.11 -2.78
C ILE A 235 0.89 19.92 -2.90
N SER A 236 0.46 19.01 -3.76
CA SER A 236 -0.96 18.72 -3.96
C SER A 236 -1.18 17.25 -4.30
N LYS A 237 -1.99 16.58 -3.51
CA LYS A 237 -2.47 15.23 -3.78
C LYS A 237 -3.41 15.20 -4.99
N ASN A 238 -4.28 16.19 -5.13
CA ASN A 238 -5.27 16.23 -6.21
C ASN A 238 -4.60 16.38 -7.57
N ARG A 239 -3.53 17.18 -7.61
CA ARG A 239 -2.68 17.35 -8.80
C ARG A 239 -1.70 16.21 -9.00
N VAL A 240 -1.49 15.36 -7.99
CA VAL A 240 -0.41 14.35 -7.94
C VAL A 240 0.93 14.98 -8.30
N SER A 241 1.23 16.17 -7.72
CA SER A 241 2.42 16.94 -8.06
C SER A 241 3.70 16.15 -7.76
N ALA A 242 4.77 16.42 -8.52
CA ALA A 242 6.06 15.76 -8.31
C ALA A 242 6.59 15.92 -6.87
N THR A 243 6.34 17.07 -6.25
CA THR A 243 6.66 17.34 -4.84
C THR A 243 5.87 16.47 -3.88
N TYR A 244 4.57 16.29 -4.15
CA TYR A 244 3.73 15.39 -3.37
C TYR A 244 4.24 13.94 -3.45
N ASP A 245 4.61 13.47 -4.63
CA ASP A 245 5.11 12.11 -4.82
C ASP A 245 6.44 11.88 -4.11
N ILE A 246 7.38 12.82 -4.25
CA ILE A 246 8.70 12.75 -3.60
C ILE A 246 8.55 12.76 -2.08
N LEU A 247 7.76 13.69 -1.53
CA LEU A 247 7.48 13.77 -0.10
C LEU A 247 6.82 12.49 0.42
N SER A 248 5.85 11.97 -0.33
CA SER A 248 5.11 10.76 0.03
C SER A 248 5.96 9.49 -0.01
N ILE A 249 6.88 9.35 -0.97
CA ILE A 249 7.89 8.28 -0.98
C ILE A 249 8.70 8.33 0.31
N GLY A 250 9.18 9.54 0.67
CA GLY A 250 9.99 9.74 1.86
C GLY A 250 9.26 9.33 3.13
N ILE A 251 8.05 9.85 3.34
CA ILE A 251 7.23 9.53 4.52
C ILE A 251 6.91 8.03 4.57
N SER A 252 6.54 7.43 3.42
CA SER A 252 6.25 5.99 3.35
C SER A 252 7.46 5.13 3.72
N ALA A 253 8.66 5.51 3.27
CA ALA A 253 9.91 4.82 3.60
C ALA A 253 10.24 4.93 5.10
N VAL A 254 10.06 6.11 5.71
CA VAL A 254 10.23 6.31 7.16
C VAL A 254 9.25 5.44 7.94
N ILE A 255 7.95 5.48 7.60
CA ILE A 255 6.93 4.67 8.27
C ILE A 255 7.23 3.18 8.14
N TYR A 256 7.65 2.71 6.95
CA TYR A 256 8.04 1.32 6.76
C TYR A 256 9.26 0.93 7.58
N GLY A 257 10.29 1.77 7.61
CA GLY A 257 11.50 1.56 8.41
C GLY A 257 11.17 1.49 9.91
N LEU A 258 10.37 2.41 10.43
CA LEU A 258 9.90 2.41 11.81
C LEU A 258 9.05 1.17 12.12
N ALA A 259 8.10 0.81 11.26
CA ALA A 259 7.29 -0.38 11.43
C ALA A 259 8.13 -1.67 11.42
N SER A 260 9.22 -1.71 10.65
CA SER A 260 10.14 -2.85 10.58
C SER A 260 11.06 -2.94 11.81
N SER A 261 11.46 -1.81 12.39
CA SER A 261 12.38 -1.76 13.54
C SER A 261 11.67 -1.91 14.89
N SER A 262 10.54 -1.21 15.08
CA SER A 262 9.93 -0.98 16.40
C SER A 262 9.07 -2.14 16.88
N PHE A 263 8.49 -2.89 15.95
CA PHE A 263 7.71 -4.07 16.31
C PHE A 263 8.60 -5.31 16.32
N GLY A 264 9.73 -5.18 17.02
CA GLY A 264 10.69 -6.24 17.24
C GLY A 264 9.95 -7.53 17.57
N LEU A 265 10.22 -8.49 16.75
CA LEU A 265 9.98 -9.89 17.03
C LEU A 265 10.50 -10.17 18.46
N ARG A 266 9.69 -9.99 19.46
CA ARG A 266 9.95 -10.61 20.74
C ARG A 266 10.01 -12.09 20.43
N LYS A 267 11.23 -12.61 20.29
CA LYS A 267 11.49 -14.04 20.37
C LYS A 267 10.99 -14.49 21.74
N TRP A 268 9.75 -14.90 21.80
CA TRP A 268 9.33 -15.67 22.93
C TRP A 268 9.80 -17.09 22.68
N SER A 269 10.99 -17.43 23.20
CA SER A 269 11.45 -18.80 23.26
C SER A 269 10.75 -19.49 24.44
N GLY A 270 9.48 -19.76 24.27
CA GLY A 270 8.77 -20.69 25.13
C GLY A 270 9.17 -22.10 24.70
N LYS A 271 10.07 -22.75 25.40
CA LYS A 271 10.23 -24.20 25.35
C LYS A 271 8.91 -24.81 25.86
N MET A 272 8.02 -25.19 24.95
CA MET A 272 6.89 -26.05 25.32
C MET A 272 7.47 -27.41 25.61
N ARG A 273 7.53 -27.78 26.91
CA ARG A 273 7.80 -29.14 27.35
C ARG A 273 6.58 -29.95 26.93
N VAL A 274 6.68 -30.72 25.87
CA VAL A 274 5.73 -31.79 25.60
C VAL A 274 6.13 -32.94 26.52
N SER A 275 5.40 -33.14 27.63
CA SER A 275 5.38 -34.40 28.35
C SER A 275 4.41 -35.28 27.58
N ASP A 276 4.93 -36.22 26.84
CA ASP A 276 4.36 -37.57 26.74
C ASP A 276 5.33 -38.48 25.99
N GLY A 277 5.62 -39.59 26.68
CA GLY A 277 6.46 -40.63 26.15
C GLY A 277 5.72 -41.43 25.08
N SER A 278 6.20 -41.31 23.87
CA SER A 278 6.18 -42.40 22.88
C SER A 278 7.11 -42.05 21.74
N ALA A 279 7.82 -43.05 21.27
CA ALA A 279 8.96 -42.98 20.38
C ALA A 279 8.65 -42.46 18.97
N MET A 280 9.68 -41.80 18.43
CA MET A 280 10.05 -41.66 17.02
C MET A 280 8.95 -41.35 16.02
N SER A 281 8.90 -40.10 15.65
CA SER A 281 8.68 -39.68 14.24
C SER A 281 9.14 -38.25 14.09
N ASN A 282 9.87 -37.96 12.99
CA ASN A 282 10.37 -36.66 12.59
C ASN A 282 9.25 -35.59 12.53
N SER A 283 8.85 -35.05 13.66
CA SER A 283 7.93 -33.91 13.72
C SER A 283 8.73 -32.65 13.40
N LYS A 284 8.53 -32.11 12.19
CA LYS A 284 8.86 -30.74 11.87
C LYS A 284 8.23 -29.86 12.93
N ILE A 285 9.00 -29.36 13.89
CA ILE A 285 8.58 -28.34 14.82
C ILE A 285 8.27 -27.11 13.98
N THR A 286 7.00 -26.91 13.67
CA THR A 286 6.52 -25.69 13.05
C THR A 286 6.61 -24.62 14.11
N GLN A 287 7.67 -23.85 14.09
CA GLN A 287 7.88 -22.70 14.97
C GLN A 287 6.80 -21.66 14.64
N TYR A 288 5.68 -21.68 15.35
CA TYR A 288 4.70 -20.61 15.31
C TYR A 288 5.34 -19.38 15.97
N ARG A 289 5.73 -18.43 15.14
CA ARG A 289 6.19 -17.11 15.59
C ARG A 289 4.99 -16.41 16.20
N GLN A 290 4.87 -16.35 17.52
CA GLN A 290 3.84 -15.57 18.19
C GLN A 290 4.21 -14.09 18.10
N TYR A 291 3.39 -13.34 17.38
CA TYR A 291 3.46 -11.89 17.34
C TYR A 291 2.70 -11.28 18.51
N GLY A 292 3.11 -10.09 18.97
CA GLY A 292 2.29 -9.32 19.89
C GLY A 292 0.92 -8.97 19.26
N PRO A 293 -0.11 -8.65 20.07
CA PRO A 293 -1.49 -8.50 19.60
C PRO A 293 -1.66 -7.47 18.50
N ILE A 294 -0.99 -6.32 18.58
CA ILE A 294 -1.05 -5.26 17.55
C ILE A 294 -0.43 -5.76 16.25
N THR A 295 0.73 -6.42 16.33
CA THR A 295 1.39 -6.98 15.16
C THR A 295 0.52 -8.03 14.48
N GLN A 296 -0.11 -8.89 15.26
CA GLN A 296 -0.98 -9.94 14.75
C GLN A 296 -2.23 -9.37 14.08
N PHE A 297 -2.85 -8.35 14.68
CA PHE A 297 -3.95 -7.59 14.11
C PHE A 297 -3.57 -7.03 12.73
N LEU A 298 -2.46 -6.32 12.63
CA LEU A 298 -2.00 -5.74 11.36
C LEU A 298 -1.67 -6.81 10.30
N VAL A 299 -1.11 -7.96 10.71
CA VAL A 299 -0.85 -9.09 9.79
C VAL A 299 -2.15 -9.67 9.24
N TRP A 300 -3.21 -9.81 10.05
CA TRP A 300 -4.51 -10.24 9.55
C TRP A 300 -5.04 -9.33 8.45
N TRP A 301 -4.98 -8.02 8.70
CA TRP A 301 -5.45 -7.00 7.75
C TRP A 301 -4.60 -6.93 6.49
N GLY A 302 -3.29 -7.11 6.61
CA GLY A 302 -2.37 -7.06 5.47
C GLY A 302 -2.34 -8.30 4.58
N ARG A 303 -2.95 -9.41 5.03
CA ARG A 303 -2.92 -10.68 4.28
C ARG A 303 -3.77 -10.64 3.01
N ASN A 304 -4.93 -9.96 3.06
CA ASN A 304 -5.87 -9.80 1.96
C ASN A 304 -6.23 -8.32 1.73
N PRO A 305 -5.26 -7.45 1.41
CA PRO A 305 -5.46 -6.00 1.43
C PRO A 305 -6.51 -5.53 0.42
N ILE A 306 -6.52 -6.05 -0.80
CA ILE A 306 -7.47 -5.65 -1.85
C ILE A 306 -8.90 -6.07 -1.49
N PHE A 307 -9.06 -7.28 -0.95
CA PHE A 307 -10.37 -7.74 -0.51
C PHE A 307 -10.92 -6.86 0.61
N LEU A 308 -10.11 -6.56 1.63
CA LEU A 308 -10.52 -5.67 2.71
C LEU A 308 -10.76 -4.24 2.22
N TYR A 309 -9.99 -3.78 1.23
CA TYR A 309 -10.26 -2.49 0.56
C TYR A 309 -11.66 -2.45 -0.06
N ILE A 310 -12.02 -3.45 -0.85
CA ILE A 310 -13.34 -3.50 -1.49
C ILE A 310 -14.43 -3.64 -0.42
N LEU A 311 -14.24 -4.57 0.52
CA LEU A 311 -15.22 -4.85 1.56
C LEU A 311 -15.51 -3.63 2.44
N HIS A 312 -14.48 -2.82 2.80
CA HIS A 312 -14.71 -1.66 3.64
C HIS A 312 -15.61 -0.62 2.96
N LEU A 313 -15.52 -0.44 1.65
CA LEU A 313 -16.40 0.49 0.92
C LEU A 313 -17.86 0.09 1.06
N PHE A 314 -18.17 -1.21 0.93
CA PHE A 314 -19.55 -1.72 1.15
C PHE A 314 -20.00 -1.54 2.60
N VAL A 315 -19.11 -1.86 3.57
CA VAL A 315 -19.45 -1.70 4.99
C VAL A 315 -19.65 -0.21 5.33
N LEU A 316 -18.80 0.68 4.82
CA LEU A 316 -18.97 2.13 5.00
C LEU A 316 -20.26 2.64 4.37
N GLY A 317 -20.62 2.14 3.18
CA GLY A 317 -21.87 2.50 2.50
C GLY A 317 -23.08 2.27 3.39
N ILE A 318 -23.13 1.14 4.13
CA ILE A 318 -24.25 0.83 5.04
C ILE A 318 -24.43 1.92 6.11
N PHE A 319 -23.34 2.52 6.61
CA PHE A 319 -23.37 3.58 7.64
C PHE A 319 -23.60 4.97 7.04
N ALA A 320 -23.13 5.22 5.81
CA ALA A 320 -23.28 6.51 5.15
C ALA A 320 -24.60 6.66 4.38
N LEU A 321 -25.25 5.57 3.97
CA LEU A 321 -26.52 5.59 3.23
C LEU A 321 -27.71 6.23 3.96
N PRO A 322 -27.88 6.11 5.30
CA PRO A 322 -28.95 6.82 5.99
C PRO A 322 -28.79 8.34 5.86
N THR A 323 -29.80 9.01 5.31
CA THR A 323 -29.78 10.45 5.05
C THR A 323 -29.94 11.33 6.31
N ALA A 324 -30.14 10.71 7.48
CA ALA A 324 -30.29 11.43 8.75
C ALA A 324 -28.92 12.02 9.19
N PRO A 325 -28.75 13.37 9.24
CA PRO A 325 -27.46 13.98 9.55
C PRO A 325 -26.91 13.58 10.93
N TRP A 326 -27.76 13.39 11.94
CA TRP A 326 -27.39 12.98 13.30
C TRP A 326 -26.73 11.59 13.35
N TRP A 327 -27.01 10.75 12.36
CA TRP A 327 -26.49 9.38 12.29
C TRP A 327 -25.05 9.34 11.81
N TYR A 328 -24.65 10.17 10.83
CA TYR A 328 -23.31 10.13 10.24
C TYR A 328 -22.67 11.51 10.16
N THR A 329 -23.14 12.42 9.30
CA THR A 329 -22.45 13.69 9.01
C THR A 329 -22.27 14.58 10.25
N ASN A 330 -23.31 14.71 11.06
CA ASN A 330 -23.32 15.46 12.33
C ASN A 330 -23.43 14.53 13.54
N ALA A 331 -22.97 13.28 13.41
CA ALA A 331 -23.02 12.32 14.49
C ALA A 331 -22.28 12.83 15.73
N HIS A 332 -22.86 12.61 16.90
CA HIS A 332 -22.18 12.89 18.15
C HIS A 332 -20.86 12.10 18.23
N PRO A 333 -19.75 12.67 18.73
CA PRO A 333 -18.44 12.02 18.77
C PRO A 333 -18.45 10.58 19.30
N ALA A 334 -19.21 10.33 20.38
CA ALA A 334 -19.33 8.98 20.94
C ALA A 334 -19.99 7.98 19.96
N LEU A 335 -21.03 8.43 19.22
CA LEU A 335 -21.69 7.59 18.21
C LEU A 335 -20.74 7.31 17.05
N ALA A 336 -20.03 8.32 16.56
CA ALA A 336 -19.06 8.16 15.48
C ALA A 336 -17.93 7.19 15.85
N VAL A 337 -17.37 7.31 17.06
CA VAL A 337 -16.35 6.38 17.55
C VAL A 337 -16.91 4.96 17.68
N PHE A 338 -18.14 4.81 18.22
CA PHE A 338 -18.80 3.52 18.33
C PHE A 338 -18.99 2.87 16.95
N GLN A 339 -19.52 3.60 15.96
CA GLN A 339 -19.70 3.12 14.60
C GLN A 339 -18.35 2.71 13.96
N PHE A 340 -17.32 3.54 14.11
CA PHE A 340 -15.99 3.23 13.61
C PHE A 340 -15.43 1.93 14.22
N LEU A 341 -15.52 1.79 15.55
CA LEU A 341 -15.06 0.57 16.23
C LEU A 341 -15.87 -0.65 15.79
N PHE A 342 -17.15 -0.50 15.54
CA PHE A 342 -18.01 -1.57 15.04
C PHE A 342 -17.60 -2.01 13.62
N ILE A 343 -17.35 -1.04 12.73
CA ILE A 343 -16.83 -1.30 11.37
C ILE A 343 -15.48 -2.04 11.43
N VAL A 344 -14.56 -1.52 12.24
CA VAL A 344 -13.23 -2.18 12.45
C VAL A 344 -13.40 -3.58 13.04
N GLY A 345 -14.35 -3.78 13.94
CA GLY A 345 -14.69 -5.08 14.53
C GLY A 345 -15.15 -6.10 13.49
N ILE A 346 -16.08 -5.71 12.60
CA ILE A 346 -16.56 -6.54 11.49
C ILE A 346 -15.40 -6.94 10.58
N LEU A 347 -14.65 -5.94 10.09
CA LEU A 347 -13.53 -6.15 9.17
C LEU A 347 -12.43 -7.01 9.81
N THR A 348 -12.15 -6.81 11.10
CA THR A 348 -11.17 -7.61 11.84
C THR A 348 -11.62 -9.07 11.99
N SER A 349 -12.89 -9.30 12.28
CA SER A 349 -13.46 -10.65 12.40
C SER A 349 -13.32 -11.43 11.10
N ILE A 350 -13.61 -10.77 9.98
CA ILE A 350 -13.46 -11.35 8.64
C ILE A 350 -11.98 -11.59 8.30
N ALA A 351 -11.12 -10.58 8.53
CA ALA A 351 -9.68 -10.69 8.30
C ALA A 351 -9.04 -11.84 9.10
N ARG A 352 -9.44 -11.99 10.37
CA ARG A 352 -9.02 -13.09 11.25
C ARG A 352 -9.50 -14.44 10.73
N ALA A 353 -10.77 -14.55 10.33
CA ALA A 353 -11.34 -15.79 9.80
C ALA A 353 -10.62 -16.23 8.51
N LEU A 354 -10.35 -15.32 7.59
CA LEU A 354 -9.58 -15.60 6.37
C LEU A 354 -8.15 -16.05 6.71
N TYR A 355 -7.52 -15.38 7.68
CA TYR A 355 -6.18 -15.75 8.14
C TYR A 355 -6.14 -17.15 8.73
N GLN A 356 -7.08 -17.51 9.62
CA GLN A 356 -7.17 -18.83 10.25
C GLN A 356 -7.44 -19.93 9.21
N LYS A 357 -8.29 -19.68 8.24
CA LYS A 357 -8.58 -20.60 7.14
C LYS A 357 -7.48 -20.64 6.07
N LYS A 358 -6.40 -19.86 6.22
CA LYS A 358 -5.30 -19.71 5.24
C LYS A 358 -5.77 -19.29 3.84
N ILE A 359 -6.90 -18.59 3.76
CA ILE A 359 -7.45 -18.10 2.50
C ILE A 359 -6.69 -16.83 2.07
N ILE A 360 -6.15 -16.85 0.87
CA ILE A 360 -5.45 -15.72 0.25
C ILE A 360 -6.14 -15.44 -1.07
N ILE A 361 -6.75 -14.25 -1.16
CA ILE A 361 -7.41 -13.77 -2.37
C ILE A 361 -6.33 -13.02 -3.18
N ASN A 362 -5.90 -13.62 -4.28
CA ASN A 362 -4.93 -13.05 -5.21
C ASN A 362 -5.64 -12.62 -6.49
N LEU A 363 -5.24 -11.45 -7.01
CA LEU A 363 -5.53 -11.02 -8.37
C LEU A 363 -4.43 -11.48 -9.31
#